data_6d4c0fd4cffc0849788f2287f9ab39ca
#
_entry.id   6d4c0fd4cffc0849788f2287f9ab39ca
#
_cell.length_a   1.000
_cell.length_b   1.000
_cell.length_c   1.000
_cell.angle_alpha   90.00
_cell.angle_beta   90.00
_cell.angle_gamma   90.00
#
_symmetry.space_group_name_H-M   'P 1'
#
loop_
_entity.id
_entity.type
_entity.pdbx_description
1 polymer ?
#
loop_
_entity_poly.entity_id
_entity_poly.type
_entity_poly.pdbx_seq_one_letter_code
_entity_poly.pdbx_strand_id
1 'polypeptide(L)'
;MKHRQLRLNELVKRELSAIISRQINFEGMLVSINAVDVAADLKNAHVFVSTLGEATGASVIDKLEAHRPLLQAELSRHVVLKYTPHLIFHLDDSIERGTRVLEILQDLEKPSRKED
;
A
#
# COMPACT_ATOMS: atom_id res chain seq x y z
N MET A 1 10.83 16.37 10.11
CA MET A 1 11.82 15.52 10.72
C MET A 1 11.66 14.09 10.26
N LYS A 2 12.72 13.54 9.75
CA LYS A 2 12.65 12.23 9.15
C LYS A 2 12.27 11.13 10.13
N HIS A 3 12.81 11.20 11.34
CA HIS A 3 12.49 10.14 12.32
C HIS A 3 11.03 10.15 12.71
N ARG A 4 10.47 11.33 12.88
CA ARG A 4 9.06 11.44 13.22
C ARG A 4 8.20 10.92 12.08
N GLN A 5 8.58 11.25 10.85
CA GLN A 5 7.83 10.80 9.67
C GLN A 5 7.89 9.28 9.54
N LEU A 6 9.07 8.71 9.75
CA LEU A 6 9.21 7.26 9.65
C LEU A 6 8.42 6.55 10.74
N ARG A 7 8.42 7.08 11.95
CA ARG A 7 7.64 6.48 13.03
C ARG A 7 6.15 6.55 12.73
N LEU A 8 5.71 7.67 12.19
CA LEU A 8 4.31 7.82 11.84
C LEU A 8 3.92 6.85 10.75
N ASN A 9 4.78 6.69 9.74
CA ASN A 9 4.50 5.75 8.66
C ASN A 9 4.34 4.33 9.19
N GLU A 10 5.22 3.93 10.10
CA GLU A 10 5.15 2.59 10.67
C GLU A 10 3.93 2.42 11.57
N LEU A 11 3.59 3.44 12.33
CA LEU A 11 2.43 3.38 13.18
C LEU A 11 1.16 3.25 12.36
N VAL A 12 1.03 4.07 11.33
CA VAL A 12 -0.15 4.01 10.45
C VAL A 12 -0.21 2.65 9.76
N LYS A 13 0.92 2.16 9.29
CA LYS A 13 0.97 0.86 8.64
C LYS A 13 0.45 -0.24 9.56
N ARG A 14 0.94 -0.25 10.80
CA ARG A 14 0.56 -1.29 11.74
C ARG A 14 -0.92 -1.23 12.08
N GLU A 15 -1.40 -0.03 12.39
CA GLU A 15 -2.80 0.11 12.78
C GLU A 15 -3.73 -0.17 11.62
N LEU A 16 -3.38 0.34 10.44
CA LEU A 16 -4.21 0.15 9.26
C LEU A 16 -4.25 -1.32 8.86
N SER A 17 -3.13 -2.01 8.96
CA SER A 17 -3.09 -3.44 8.66
C SER A 17 -4.06 -4.21 9.56
N ALA A 18 -4.07 -3.87 10.85
CA ALA A 18 -4.97 -4.54 11.79
C ALA A 18 -6.43 -4.20 11.48
N ILE A 19 -6.70 -2.96 11.13
CA ILE A 19 -8.07 -2.53 10.81
C ILE A 19 -8.57 -3.27 9.57
N ILE A 20 -7.76 -3.31 8.53
CA ILE A 20 -8.14 -3.97 7.29
C ILE A 20 -8.41 -5.45 7.56
N SER A 21 -7.55 -6.07 8.35
CA SER A 21 -7.71 -7.49 8.64
C SER A 21 -9.02 -7.78 9.37
N ARG A 22 -9.46 -6.86 10.23
CA ARG A 22 -10.70 -7.04 10.96
C ARG A 22 -11.94 -6.69 10.16
N GLN A 23 -11.83 -5.69 9.28
CA GLN A 23 -13.02 -5.09 8.68
C GLN A 23 -13.33 -5.58 7.29
N ILE A 24 -12.37 -6.17 6.61
CA ILE A 24 -12.58 -6.54 5.21
C ILE A 24 -12.20 -7.99 5.01
N ASN A 25 -13.09 -8.72 4.34
CA ASN A 25 -12.82 -10.10 3.98
C ASN A 25 -12.44 -10.16 2.52
N PHE A 26 -11.20 -10.54 2.25
CA PHE A 26 -10.71 -10.72 0.88
C PHE A 26 -10.71 -12.22 0.56
N GLU A 27 -11.85 -12.73 0.22
CA GLU A 27 -12.02 -14.16 0.02
C GLU A 27 -11.04 -14.68 -1.01
N GLY A 28 -10.26 -15.67 -0.60
CA GLY A 28 -9.32 -16.29 -1.51
C GLY A 28 -8.09 -15.47 -1.82
N MET A 29 -7.94 -14.31 -1.15
CA MET A 29 -6.81 -13.43 -1.38
C MET A 29 -6.07 -13.17 -0.10
N LEU A 30 -4.77 -13.14 -0.20
CA LEU A 30 -3.92 -12.68 0.88
C LEU A 30 -3.52 -11.25 0.55
N VAL A 31 -3.86 -10.33 1.44
CA VAL A 31 -3.62 -8.91 1.21
C VAL A 31 -2.77 -8.39 2.36
N SER A 32 -1.69 -7.71 2.03
CA SER A 32 -0.81 -7.14 3.05
C SER A 32 -0.38 -5.74 2.64
N ILE A 33 -0.19 -4.90 3.65
CA ILE A 33 0.34 -3.55 3.43
C ILE A 33 1.85 -3.65 3.51
N ASN A 34 2.52 -3.27 2.43
CA ASN A 34 3.98 -3.30 2.39
C ASN A 34 4.57 -2.04 2.98
N ALA A 35 3.94 -0.90 2.73
CA ALA A 35 4.49 0.37 3.19
C ALA A 35 3.38 1.40 3.23
N VAL A 36 3.57 2.40 4.07
CA VAL A 36 2.71 3.56 4.13
C VAL A 36 3.62 4.78 4.10
N ASP A 37 3.25 5.75 3.30
CA ASP A 37 4.00 7.00 3.20
C ASP A 37 3.04 8.15 3.41
N VAL A 38 3.04 8.69 4.62
CA VAL A 38 2.19 9.82 4.97
C VAL A 38 2.89 11.08 4.50
N ALA A 39 2.16 11.90 3.73
CA ALA A 39 2.73 13.13 3.22
C ALA A 39 3.10 14.08 4.36
N ALA A 40 4.07 14.95 4.10
CA ALA A 40 4.56 15.85 5.14
C ALA A 40 3.47 16.76 5.69
N ASP A 41 2.48 17.10 4.88
CA ASP A 41 1.37 17.93 5.33
C ASP A 41 0.31 17.13 6.09
N LEU A 42 0.48 15.82 6.20
CA LEU A 42 -0.41 14.91 6.91
C LEU A 42 -1.80 14.81 6.28
N LYS A 43 -1.97 15.28 5.07
CA LYS A 43 -3.28 15.28 4.43
C LYS A 43 -3.51 14.06 3.56
N ASN A 44 -2.45 13.43 3.10
CA ASN A 44 -2.55 12.25 2.26
C ASN A 44 -1.63 11.17 2.79
N ALA A 45 -2.05 9.93 2.67
CA ALA A 45 -1.23 8.78 3.03
C ALA A 45 -1.28 7.79 1.87
N HIS A 46 -0.14 7.48 1.32
CA HIS A 46 -0.03 6.51 0.24
C HIS A 46 0.18 5.14 0.85
N VAL A 47 -0.71 4.23 0.55
CA VAL A 47 -0.70 2.89 1.11
C VAL A 47 -0.38 1.90 0.00
N PHE A 48 0.73 1.20 0.15
CA PHE A 48 1.20 0.26 -0.87
C PHE A 48 0.84 -1.15 -0.43
N VAL A 49 0.06 -1.82 -1.24
CA VAL A 49 -0.57 -3.08 -0.91
C VAL A 49 -0.11 -4.15 -1.89
N SER A 50 0.24 -5.32 -1.38
CA SER A 50 0.52 -6.45 -2.23
C SER A 50 -0.53 -7.52 -2.01
N THR A 51 -0.77 -8.32 -3.03
CA THR A 51 -1.81 -9.34 -3.01
C THR A 51 -1.25 -10.65 -3.52
N LEU A 52 -1.82 -11.72 -3.00
CA LEU A 52 -1.50 -13.06 -3.45
C LEU A 52 -2.79 -13.85 -3.46
N GLY A 53 -3.12 -14.44 -4.59
CA GLY A 53 -4.34 -15.18 -4.72
C GLY A 53 -4.85 -15.10 -6.15
N GLU A 54 -6.10 -15.54 -6.34
CA GLU A 54 -6.62 -15.69 -7.69
C GLU A 54 -7.31 -14.45 -8.22
N ALA A 55 -7.77 -13.57 -7.33
CA ALA A 55 -8.40 -12.36 -7.79
C ALA A 55 -7.35 -11.35 -8.25
N THR A 56 -7.76 -10.39 -9.05
CA THR A 56 -6.82 -9.39 -9.53
C THR A 56 -6.52 -8.37 -8.45
N GLY A 57 -5.31 -7.79 -8.53
CA GLY A 57 -4.95 -6.72 -7.61
C GLY A 57 -5.89 -5.54 -7.74
N ALA A 58 -6.38 -5.27 -8.96
CA ALA A 58 -7.28 -4.14 -9.16
C ALA A 58 -8.56 -4.30 -8.34
N SER A 59 -9.10 -5.53 -8.25
CA SER A 59 -10.31 -5.74 -7.49
C SER A 59 -10.07 -5.54 -6.00
N VAL A 60 -8.87 -5.86 -5.52
CA VAL A 60 -8.52 -5.60 -4.14
C VAL A 60 -8.46 -4.09 -3.87
N ILE A 61 -7.83 -3.35 -4.76
CA ILE A 61 -7.75 -1.90 -4.62
C ILE A 61 -9.15 -1.28 -4.62
N ASP A 62 -10.01 -1.74 -5.52
CA ASP A 62 -11.39 -1.24 -5.58
C ASP A 62 -12.10 -1.49 -4.24
N LYS A 63 -11.90 -2.66 -3.67
CA LYS A 63 -12.55 -3.00 -2.41
C LYS A 63 -12.00 -2.12 -1.28
N LEU A 64 -10.72 -1.87 -1.26
CA LEU A 64 -10.13 -1.00 -0.26
C LEU A 64 -10.67 0.42 -0.39
N GLU A 65 -10.79 0.91 -1.61
CA GLU A 65 -11.31 2.25 -1.82
C GLU A 65 -12.77 2.36 -1.43
N ALA A 66 -13.53 1.31 -1.66
CA ALA A 66 -14.93 1.31 -1.25
C ALA A 66 -15.04 1.39 0.28
N HIS A 67 -14.06 0.88 1.00
CA HIS A 67 -14.07 0.89 2.46
C HIS A 67 -13.30 2.08 3.03
N ARG A 68 -12.83 3.00 2.19
CA ARG A 68 -11.99 4.10 2.66
C ARG A 68 -12.60 4.88 3.82
N PRO A 69 -13.87 5.27 3.77
CA PRO A 69 -14.42 6.05 4.88
C PRO A 69 -14.37 5.28 6.20
N LEU A 70 -14.67 3.99 6.15
CA LEU A 70 -14.61 3.17 7.35
C LEU A 70 -13.18 3.06 7.85
N LEU A 71 -12.24 2.82 6.94
CA LEU A 71 -10.84 2.66 7.33
C LEU A 71 -10.29 3.95 7.93
N GLN A 72 -10.65 5.09 7.35
CA GLN A 72 -10.19 6.38 7.88
C GLN A 72 -10.81 6.66 9.24
N ALA A 73 -12.08 6.33 9.42
CA ALA A 73 -12.72 6.53 10.70
C ALA A 73 -12.07 5.68 11.78
N GLU A 74 -11.79 4.41 11.46
CA GLU A 74 -11.15 3.52 12.43
C GLU A 74 -9.72 3.96 12.72
N LEU A 75 -9.01 4.41 11.69
CA LEU A 75 -7.65 4.86 11.89
C LEU A 75 -7.60 6.04 12.84
N SER A 76 -8.54 6.97 12.71
CA SER A 76 -8.55 8.15 13.58
C SER A 76 -8.84 7.80 15.03
N ARG A 77 -9.41 6.64 15.28
CA ARG A 77 -9.66 6.18 16.63
C ARG A 77 -8.42 5.59 17.28
N HIS A 78 -7.50 5.07 16.46
CA HIS A 78 -6.35 4.34 16.98
C HIS A 78 -5.05 5.10 16.88
N VAL A 79 -5.02 6.16 16.08
CA VAL A 79 -3.81 6.95 15.89
C VAL A 79 -4.16 8.42 16.08
N VAL A 80 -3.44 9.07 16.98
CA VAL A 80 -3.66 10.49 17.23
C VAL A 80 -2.93 11.27 16.15
N LEU A 81 -3.70 11.90 15.27
CA LEU A 81 -3.16 12.67 14.17
C LEU A 81 -3.86 14.02 14.13
N LYS A 82 -3.11 15.03 13.68
CA LYS A 82 -3.71 16.35 13.52
C LYS A 82 -4.84 16.31 12.51
N TYR A 83 -4.65 15.56 11.44
CA TYR A 83 -5.69 15.32 10.44
C TYR A 83 -5.75 13.85 10.16
N THR A 84 -6.95 13.35 9.84
CA THR A 84 -7.06 12.00 9.30
C THR A 84 -6.65 12.07 7.85
N PRO A 85 -5.55 11.44 7.46
CA PRO A 85 -5.10 11.56 6.08
C PRO A 85 -6.04 10.83 5.13
N HIS A 86 -6.13 11.35 3.93
CA HIS A 86 -6.86 10.69 2.86
C HIS A 86 -6.03 9.51 2.38
N LEU A 87 -6.60 8.32 2.45
CA LEU A 87 -5.88 7.10 2.10
C LEU A 87 -5.91 6.91 0.59
N ILE A 88 -4.74 6.75 0.02
CA ILE A 88 -4.60 6.50 -1.42
C ILE A 88 -3.93 5.15 -1.57
N PHE A 89 -4.65 4.19 -2.12
CA PHE A 89 -4.16 2.83 -2.21
C PHE A 89 -3.47 2.58 -3.54
N HIS A 90 -2.30 1.99 -3.46
CA HIS A 90 -1.51 1.63 -4.64
C HIS A 90 -1.22 0.15 -4.60
N LEU A 91 -1.35 -0.50 -5.73
CA LEU A 91 -0.94 -1.88 -5.82
C LEU A 91 0.58 -1.91 -5.93
N ASP A 92 1.19 -2.56 -4.97
CA ASP A 92 2.65 -2.68 -4.93
C ASP A 92 3.02 -4.02 -5.51
N ASP A 93 3.48 -4.01 -6.74
CA ASP A 93 3.85 -5.23 -7.43
C ASP A 93 5.35 -5.45 -7.34
N SER A 94 5.93 -5.16 -6.17
CA SER A 94 7.37 -5.22 -6.02
C SER A 94 7.93 -6.60 -6.37
N ILE A 95 7.17 -7.67 -6.10
CA ILE A 95 7.62 -9.00 -6.47
C ILE A 95 7.69 -9.11 -7.99
N GLU A 96 6.63 -8.68 -8.66
CA GLU A 96 6.63 -8.68 -10.11
C GLU A 96 7.66 -7.72 -10.66
N ARG A 97 7.81 -6.57 -10.00
CA ARG A 97 8.84 -5.62 -10.43
C ARG A 97 10.22 -6.19 -10.24
N GLY A 98 10.43 -6.95 -9.16
CA GLY A 98 11.70 -7.61 -8.96
C GLY A 98 12.02 -8.58 -10.07
N THR A 99 11.05 -9.40 -10.44
CA THR A 99 11.22 -10.32 -11.56
C THR A 99 11.50 -9.54 -12.84
N ARG A 100 10.75 -8.47 -13.04
CA ARG A 100 10.92 -7.65 -14.24
C ARG A 100 12.29 -6.99 -14.25
N VAL A 101 12.78 -6.56 -13.09
CA VAL A 101 14.10 -5.98 -13.00
C VAL A 101 15.16 -7.00 -13.38
N LEU A 102 14.99 -8.23 -12.93
CA LEU A 102 15.92 -9.30 -13.32
C LEU A 102 15.90 -9.50 -14.83
N GLU A 103 14.71 -9.50 -15.42
CA GLU A 103 14.60 -9.62 -16.86
C GLU A 103 15.27 -8.46 -17.56
N ILE A 104 15.10 -7.26 -17.03
CA ILE A 104 15.72 -6.07 -17.60
C ILE A 104 17.23 -6.17 -17.52
N LEU A 105 17.74 -6.65 -16.38
CA LEU A 105 19.18 -6.80 -16.24
C LEU A 105 19.72 -7.80 -17.25
N GLN A 106 18.97 -8.87 -17.50
CA GLN A 106 19.36 -9.82 -18.53
C GLN A 106 19.31 -9.20 -19.91
N ASP A 107 18.30 -8.37 -20.13
CA ASP A 107 18.12 -7.71 -21.43
C ASP A 107 19.13 -6.62 -21.66
N LEU A 108 19.73 -6.08 -20.61
CA LEU A 108 20.74 -5.05 -20.77
C LEU A 108 21.95 -5.56 -21.54
N GLU A 109 22.11 -6.86 -21.60
CA GLU A 109 23.16 -7.43 -22.41
C GLU A 109 22.78 -7.47 -23.87
N LYS A 110 21.55 -7.12 -24.19
CA LYS A 110 21.06 -7.10 -25.54
C LYS A 110 20.92 -5.65 -25.98
N PRO A 111 21.39 -5.33 -27.18
CA PRO A 111 21.38 -3.93 -27.61
C PRO A 111 20.01 -3.36 -27.89
N SER A 112 19.02 -4.17 -28.07
CA SER A 112 17.71 -3.68 -28.49
C SER A 112 16.78 -3.38 -27.34
N ARG A 113 17.24 -3.39 -26.12
CA ARG A 113 16.39 -3.16 -24.97
C ARG A 113 15.83 -1.76 -24.99
N LYS A 114 14.54 -1.67 -24.89
CA LYS A 114 13.86 -0.39 -24.82
C LYS A 114 13.36 -0.14 -23.45
N GLU A 115 13.44 1.11 -23.07
CA GLU A 115 12.92 1.52 -21.80
C GLU A 115 11.69 2.32 -21.96
N ASP A 116 10.73 2.15 -21.20
CA ASP A 116 9.50 2.93 -21.31
C ASP A 116 9.02 3.45 -20.04
#